data_ea2047d5a72dc1fe3a316e6f5dbec2b7
#
_entry.id   ea2047d5a72dc1fe3a316e6f5dbec2b7
#
_cell.length_a   1.000
_cell.length_b   1.000
_cell.length_c   1.000
_cell.angle_alpha   90.00
_cell.angle_beta   90.00
_cell.angle_gamma   90.00
#
_symmetry.space_group_name_H-M   'P 1'
#
loop_
_entity.id
_entity.type
_entity.pdbx_description
1 polymer ?
#
loop_
_entity_poly.entity_id
_entity_poly.type
_entity_poly.pdbx_seq_one_letter_code
_entity_poly.pdbx_strand_id
1 'polypeptide(L)'
;ESDAYRQELLNYSNKVYPHQEFTSILKFLLFDIEAGLITSIEDQTKAFVFDELLDHAKDLLNKKQKDPAGIIAGVAFEDTFRNICRKNNISEQDVKLNKLIAEVRKKIDTFNQAKAERAESAANVRTQATHARWNNFDKKDVRATIEITEEFIQSYLN
;
A
#
# COMPACT_ATOMS: atom_id res chain seq x y z
N GLU A 1 33.71 29.12 7.86
CA GLU A 1 33.79 27.96 6.93
C GLU A 1 32.47 27.75 6.18
N SER A 2 31.33 27.81 6.86
CA SER A 2 29.98 27.61 6.29
C SER A 2 29.62 28.68 5.23
N ASP A 3 29.98 29.95 5.45
CA ASP A 3 29.64 31.05 4.55
C ASP A 3 30.49 31.05 3.26
N ALA A 4 31.75 30.64 3.32
CA ALA A 4 32.60 30.50 2.15
C ALA A 4 32.10 29.40 1.21
N TYR A 5 31.72 28.28 1.76
CA TYR A 5 31.14 27.15 1.00
C TYR A 5 29.80 27.51 0.36
N ARG A 6 28.97 28.26 1.07
CA ARG A 6 27.70 28.76 0.58
C ARG A 6 27.85 29.75 -0.57
N GLN A 7 28.83 30.64 -0.49
CA GLN A 7 29.19 31.59 -1.56
C GLN A 7 29.75 30.86 -2.79
N GLU A 8 30.54 29.82 -2.58
CA GLU A 8 31.11 29.02 -3.66
C GLU A 8 30.05 28.22 -4.40
N LEU A 9 29.07 27.64 -3.69
CA LEU A 9 27.89 26.97 -4.26
C LEU A 9 27.00 27.95 -5.06
N LEU A 10 26.79 29.16 -4.53
CA LEU A 10 26.05 30.23 -5.23
C LEU A 10 26.76 30.70 -6.49
N ASN A 11 28.07 30.85 -6.44
CA ASN A 11 28.89 31.23 -7.59
C ASN A 11 28.94 30.10 -8.64
N TYR A 12 28.99 28.85 -8.22
CA TYR A 12 28.93 27.69 -9.12
C TYR A 12 27.55 27.59 -9.78
N SER A 13 26.48 27.77 -9.03
CA SER A 13 25.11 27.74 -9.56
C SER A 13 24.85 28.88 -10.55
N ASN A 14 25.35 30.10 -10.27
CA ASN A 14 25.24 31.26 -11.16
C ASN A 14 26.07 31.12 -12.45
N LYS A 15 27.13 30.30 -12.44
CA LYS A 15 28.03 30.07 -13.59
C LYS A 15 27.55 28.94 -14.49
N VAL A 16 26.86 27.95 -13.92
CA VAL A 16 26.40 26.75 -14.63
C VAL A 16 24.93 26.86 -15.04
N TYR A 17 24.13 27.57 -14.24
CA TYR A 17 22.70 27.78 -14.52
C TYR A 17 22.32 29.22 -14.23
N PRO A 18 21.89 30.02 -15.25
CA PRO A 18 21.29 31.32 -15.01
C PRO A 18 20.16 31.22 -13.98
N HIS A 19 20.05 32.24 -13.12
CA HIS A 19 19.07 32.25 -12.01
C HIS A 19 17.64 31.88 -12.43
N GLN A 20 17.26 32.22 -13.65
CA GLN A 20 15.94 31.92 -14.21
C GLN A 20 15.76 30.42 -14.52
N GLU A 21 16.80 29.72 -14.99
CA GLU A 21 16.75 28.28 -15.28
C GLU A 21 16.71 27.46 -14.00
N PHE A 22 17.50 27.81 -12.99
CA PHE A 22 17.48 27.15 -11.69
C PHE A 22 16.13 27.30 -10.98
N THR A 23 15.55 28.50 -11.02
CA THR A 23 14.21 28.75 -10.47
C THR A 23 13.14 27.97 -11.24
N SER A 24 13.30 27.78 -12.54
CA SER A 24 12.39 27.00 -13.36
C SER A 24 12.49 25.50 -13.07
N ILE A 25 13.69 24.97 -12.86
CA ILE A 25 13.93 23.57 -12.44
C ILE A 25 13.33 23.33 -11.07
N LEU A 26 13.53 24.23 -10.09
CA LEU A 26 12.92 24.11 -8.76
C LEU A 26 11.40 24.15 -8.81
N LYS A 27 10.82 25.04 -9.63
CA LYS A 27 9.36 25.10 -9.82
C LYS A 27 8.82 23.83 -10.47
N PHE A 28 9.54 23.28 -11.44
CA PHE A 28 9.18 22.01 -12.09
C PHE A 28 9.24 20.85 -11.09
N LEU A 29 10.30 20.75 -10.28
CA LEU A 29 10.41 19.75 -9.21
C LEU A 29 9.33 19.91 -8.14
N LEU A 30 9.00 21.13 -7.74
CA LEU A 30 7.89 21.40 -6.83
C LEU A 30 6.54 21.00 -7.45
N PHE A 31 6.34 21.28 -8.71
CA PHE A 31 5.14 20.88 -9.45
C PHE A 31 5.02 19.36 -9.53
N ASP A 32 6.13 18.65 -9.81
CA ASP A 32 6.14 17.18 -9.84
C ASP A 32 5.87 16.56 -8.46
N ILE A 33 6.40 17.19 -7.39
CA ILE A 33 6.12 16.80 -6.00
C ILE A 33 4.63 17.05 -5.67
N GLU A 34 4.10 18.21 -6.01
CA GLU A 34 2.70 18.58 -5.80
C GLU A 34 1.74 17.77 -6.69
N ALA A 35 2.16 17.43 -7.91
CA ALA A 35 1.41 16.56 -8.82
C ALA A 35 1.41 15.07 -8.42
N GLY A 36 2.13 14.70 -7.35
CA GLY A 36 2.10 13.36 -6.78
C GLY A 36 3.07 12.36 -7.44
N LEU A 37 4.08 12.81 -8.20
CA LEU A 37 5.06 11.90 -8.82
C LEU A 37 5.83 11.09 -7.77
N ILE A 38 6.13 11.69 -6.62
CA ILE A 38 6.78 11.00 -5.49
C ILE A 38 5.84 9.99 -4.85
N THR A 39 4.54 10.32 -4.71
CA THR A 39 3.51 9.38 -4.27
C THR A 39 3.40 8.19 -5.22
N SER A 40 3.52 8.40 -6.53
CA SER A 40 3.53 7.33 -7.53
C SER A 40 4.70 6.34 -7.36
N ILE A 41 5.90 6.80 -7.01
CA ILE A 41 7.06 5.94 -6.76
C ILE A 41 6.87 5.14 -5.46
N GLU A 42 6.36 5.76 -4.41
CA GLU A 42 6.03 5.05 -3.17
C GLU A 42 4.95 3.99 -3.38
N ASP A 43 3.90 4.32 -4.13
CA ASP A 43 2.82 3.39 -4.43
C ASP A 43 3.27 2.24 -5.31
N GLN A 44 4.13 2.47 -6.30
CA GLN A 44 4.75 1.42 -7.13
C GLN A 44 5.65 0.51 -6.29
N THR A 45 6.46 1.07 -5.40
CA THR A 45 7.33 0.29 -4.51
C THR A 45 6.51 -0.57 -3.55
N LYS A 46 5.42 -0.03 -3.00
CA LYS A 46 4.50 -0.77 -2.14
C LYS A 46 3.79 -1.90 -2.90
N ALA A 47 3.32 -1.63 -4.11
CA ALA A 47 2.68 -2.64 -4.96
C ALA A 47 3.65 -3.80 -5.26
N PHE A 48 4.91 -3.51 -5.59
CA PHE A 48 5.94 -4.52 -5.82
C PHE A 48 6.20 -5.39 -4.56
N VAL A 49 6.29 -4.77 -3.39
CA VAL A 49 6.47 -5.49 -2.11
C VAL A 49 5.27 -6.37 -1.80
N PHE A 50 4.05 -5.95 -2.13
CA PHE A 50 2.85 -6.76 -1.91
C PHE A 50 2.77 -7.94 -2.85
N ASP A 51 3.14 -7.79 -4.12
CA ASP A 51 3.22 -8.89 -5.06
C ASP A 51 4.22 -9.95 -4.58
N GLU A 52 5.41 -9.56 -4.10
CA GLU A 52 6.38 -10.49 -3.51
C GLU A 52 5.84 -11.19 -2.25
N LEU A 53 5.13 -10.47 -1.36
CA LEU A 53 4.53 -11.07 -0.16
C LEU A 53 3.43 -12.07 -0.53
N LEU A 54 2.59 -11.76 -1.50
CA LEU A 54 1.53 -12.66 -1.95
C LEU A 54 2.10 -13.90 -2.66
N ASP A 55 3.14 -13.76 -3.45
CA ASP A 55 3.84 -14.88 -4.07
C ASP A 55 4.52 -15.76 -3.03
N HIS A 56 5.10 -15.18 -1.99
CA HIS A 56 5.64 -15.94 -0.86
C HIS A 56 4.54 -16.70 -0.11
N ALA A 57 3.39 -16.07 0.12
CA ALA A 57 2.24 -16.74 0.74
C ALA A 57 1.72 -17.92 -0.10
N LYS A 58 1.67 -17.77 -1.44
CA LYS A 58 1.31 -18.87 -2.37
C LYS A 58 2.31 -20.01 -2.29
N ASP A 59 3.61 -19.72 -2.28
CA ASP A 59 4.67 -20.73 -2.18
C ASP A 59 4.57 -21.55 -0.87
N LEU A 60 4.37 -20.87 0.25
CA LEU A 60 4.13 -21.51 1.54
C LEU A 60 2.87 -22.40 1.53
N LEU A 61 1.80 -21.91 0.91
CA LEU A 61 0.55 -22.67 0.80
C LEU A 61 0.73 -23.92 -0.06
N ASN A 62 1.51 -23.85 -1.14
CA ASN A 62 1.87 -24.98 -1.99
C ASN A 62 2.72 -26.01 -1.23
N LYS A 63 3.61 -25.56 -0.35
CA LYS A 63 4.40 -26.38 0.57
C LYS A 63 3.59 -26.92 1.76
N LYS A 64 2.28 -26.75 1.76
CA LYS A 64 1.35 -27.20 2.82
C LYS A 64 1.57 -26.47 4.17
N GLN A 65 2.23 -25.33 4.16
CA GLN A 65 2.49 -24.49 5.32
C GLN A 65 1.40 -23.42 5.46
N LYS A 66 0.20 -23.85 5.81
CA LYS A 66 -1.00 -23.00 5.90
C LYS A 66 -0.83 -21.84 6.90
N ASP A 67 -0.26 -22.10 8.05
CA ASP A 67 -0.21 -21.15 9.15
C ASP A 67 0.68 -19.93 8.83
N PRO A 68 1.94 -20.07 8.42
CA PRO A 68 2.74 -18.94 7.97
C PRO A 68 2.17 -18.27 6.70
N ALA A 69 1.59 -19.03 5.77
CA ALA A 69 0.92 -18.46 4.60
C ALA A 69 -0.25 -17.55 5.01
N GLY A 70 -1.05 -17.96 6.00
CA GLY A 70 -2.16 -17.17 6.54
C GLY A 70 -1.72 -15.88 7.21
N ILE A 71 -0.58 -15.88 7.91
CA ILE A 71 0.00 -14.67 8.50
C ILE A 71 0.39 -13.68 7.38
N ILE A 72 1.16 -14.13 6.40
CA ILE A 72 1.67 -13.26 5.33
C ILE A 72 0.52 -12.73 4.47
N ALA A 73 -0.41 -13.58 4.05
CA ALA A 73 -1.59 -13.17 3.30
C ALA A 73 -2.45 -12.17 4.08
N GLY A 74 -2.63 -12.40 5.38
CA GLY A 74 -3.39 -11.51 6.25
C GLY A 74 -2.75 -10.13 6.43
N VAL A 75 -1.42 -10.08 6.57
CA VAL A 75 -0.66 -8.82 6.65
C VAL A 75 -0.74 -8.05 5.33
N ALA A 76 -0.51 -8.73 4.21
CA ALA A 76 -0.61 -8.13 2.88
C ALA A 76 -2.03 -7.57 2.62
N PHE A 77 -3.06 -8.32 2.99
CA PHE A 77 -4.45 -7.89 2.89
C PHE A 77 -4.72 -6.62 3.72
N GLU A 78 -4.33 -6.61 5.00
CA GLU A 78 -4.59 -5.46 5.87
C GLU A 78 -3.91 -4.20 5.34
N ASP A 79 -2.66 -4.29 4.93
CA ASP A 79 -1.92 -3.11 4.45
C ASP A 79 -2.44 -2.63 3.09
N THR A 80 -2.78 -3.54 2.16
CA THR A 80 -3.49 -3.22 0.92
C THR A 80 -4.79 -2.48 1.21
N PHE A 81 -5.59 -2.97 2.16
CA PHE A 81 -6.87 -2.36 2.49
C PHE A 81 -6.71 -0.97 3.12
N ARG A 82 -5.71 -0.77 3.97
CA ARG A 82 -5.39 0.54 4.53
C ARG A 82 -4.89 1.51 3.46
N ASN A 83 -4.14 1.04 2.46
CA ASN A 83 -3.74 1.85 1.31
C ASN A 83 -4.96 2.32 0.50
N ILE A 84 -5.94 1.44 0.25
CA ILE A 84 -7.22 1.82 -0.38
C ILE A 84 -7.91 2.92 0.42
N CYS A 85 -7.96 2.80 1.74
CA CYS A 85 -8.53 3.82 2.61
C CYS A 85 -7.82 5.17 2.47
N ARG A 86 -6.47 5.20 2.50
CA ARG A 86 -5.66 6.41 2.35
C ARG A 86 -5.91 7.08 0.99
N LYS A 87 -5.86 6.30 -0.10
CA LYS A 87 -6.11 6.79 -1.48
C LYS A 87 -7.49 7.43 -1.64
N ASN A 88 -8.47 6.98 -0.84
CA ASN A 88 -9.85 7.48 -0.86
C ASN A 88 -10.17 8.46 0.29
N ASN A 89 -9.17 9.01 0.97
CA ASN A 89 -9.34 9.93 2.08
C ASN A 89 -10.26 9.38 3.20
N ILE A 90 -10.11 8.08 3.52
CA ILE A 90 -10.75 7.43 4.65
C ILE A 90 -9.71 7.32 5.76
N SER A 91 -9.98 7.92 6.94
CA SER A 91 -9.08 7.83 8.08
C SER A 91 -8.98 6.37 8.56
N GLU A 92 -7.74 5.84 8.57
CA GLU A 92 -7.49 4.42 8.84
C GLU A 92 -6.66 4.18 10.11
N GLN A 93 -6.10 5.24 10.69
CA GLN A 93 -5.27 5.15 11.87
C GLN A 93 -6.10 4.76 13.10
N ASP A 94 -5.66 3.73 13.82
CA ASP A 94 -6.31 3.18 15.02
C ASP A 94 -7.74 2.65 14.79
N VAL A 95 -8.14 2.46 13.52
CA VAL A 95 -9.45 1.94 13.16
C VAL A 95 -9.38 0.42 12.90
N LYS A 96 -10.34 -0.32 13.45
CA LYS A 96 -10.47 -1.77 13.22
C LYS A 96 -10.82 -2.05 11.75
N LEU A 97 -10.23 -3.10 11.19
CA LEU A 97 -10.36 -3.46 9.78
C LEU A 97 -11.82 -3.62 9.32
N ASN A 98 -12.68 -4.28 10.11
CA ASN A 98 -14.10 -4.42 9.78
C ASN A 98 -14.85 -3.07 9.69
N LYS A 99 -14.43 -2.08 10.49
CA LYS A 99 -15.00 -0.74 10.41
C LYS A 99 -14.54 -0.02 9.15
N LEU A 100 -13.28 -0.21 8.75
CA LEU A 100 -12.76 0.31 7.48
C LEU A 100 -13.50 -0.28 6.28
N ILE A 101 -13.78 -1.60 6.30
CA ILE A 101 -14.56 -2.27 5.24
C ILE A 101 -15.93 -1.63 5.08
N ALA A 102 -16.62 -1.37 6.20
CA ALA A 102 -17.91 -0.70 6.17
C ALA A 102 -17.83 0.75 5.64
N GLU A 103 -16.78 1.50 5.97
CA GLU A 103 -16.58 2.87 5.46
C GLU A 103 -16.21 2.89 3.95
N VAL A 104 -15.35 1.97 3.51
CA VAL A 104 -15.02 1.81 2.09
C VAL A 104 -16.27 1.50 1.27
N ARG A 105 -17.13 0.59 1.78
CA ARG A 105 -18.39 0.24 1.12
C ARG A 105 -19.34 1.43 0.96
N LYS A 106 -19.38 2.36 1.91
CA LYS A 106 -20.20 3.56 1.81
C LYS A 106 -19.68 4.59 0.84
N LYS A 107 -18.34 4.63 0.66
CA LYS A 107 -17.67 5.71 -0.04
C LYS A 107 -17.28 5.36 -1.47
N ILE A 108 -17.09 4.08 -1.78
CA ILE A 108 -16.64 3.61 -3.08
C ILE A 108 -17.75 2.78 -3.73
N ASP A 109 -18.42 3.34 -4.72
CA ASP A 109 -19.55 2.72 -5.41
C ASP A 109 -19.22 1.35 -6.03
N THR A 110 -17.98 1.19 -6.52
CA THR A 110 -17.49 -0.08 -7.11
C THR A 110 -17.20 -1.16 -6.07
N PHE A 111 -17.20 -0.80 -4.78
CA PHE A 111 -17.00 -1.74 -3.67
C PHE A 111 -18.35 -2.25 -3.16
N ASN A 112 -18.91 -3.21 -3.89
CA ASN A 112 -20.24 -3.77 -3.62
C ASN A 112 -20.28 -4.70 -2.39
N GLN A 113 -21.47 -5.21 -2.06
CA GLN A 113 -21.69 -6.10 -0.92
C GLN A 113 -20.85 -7.38 -1.00
N ALA A 114 -20.74 -8.02 -2.19
CA ALA A 114 -19.97 -9.23 -2.35
C ALA A 114 -18.48 -9.02 -2.08
N LYS A 115 -17.91 -7.88 -2.50
CA LYS A 115 -16.54 -7.50 -2.19
C LYS A 115 -16.35 -7.23 -0.69
N ALA A 116 -17.33 -6.60 -0.03
CA ALA A 116 -17.28 -6.38 1.40
C ALA A 116 -17.27 -7.69 2.19
N GLU A 117 -18.13 -8.65 1.86
CA GLU A 117 -18.16 -9.98 2.50
C GLU A 117 -16.86 -10.75 2.32
N ARG A 118 -16.27 -10.70 1.13
CA ARG A 118 -14.95 -11.31 0.88
C ARG A 118 -13.84 -10.61 1.68
N ALA A 119 -13.88 -9.28 1.78
CA ALA A 119 -12.95 -8.52 2.60
C ALA A 119 -13.10 -8.83 4.11
N GLU A 120 -14.32 -9.01 4.61
CA GLU A 120 -14.58 -9.41 5.99
C GLU A 120 -14.04 -10.82 6.27
N SER A 121 -14.18 -11.74 5.32
CA SER A 121 -13.61 -13.09 5.41
C SER A 121 -12.08 -13.05 5.47
N ALA A 122 -11.43 -12.24 4.63
CA ALA A 122 -9.98 -12.04 4.67
C ALA A 122 -9.52 -11.38 5.98
N ALA A 123 -10.26 -10.38 6.49
CA ALA A 123 -10.01 -9.75 7.78
C ALA A 123 -10.12 -10.75 8.95
N ASN A 124 -11.03 -11.72 8.85
CA ASN A 124 -11.12 -12.80 9.81
C ASN A 124 -9.88 -13.71 9.76
N VAL A 125 -9.46 -14.17 8.58
CA VAL A 125 -8.22 -14.97 8.42
C VAL A 125 -7.04 -14.23 9.05
N ARG A 126 -6.85 -12.95 8.72
CA ARG A 126 -5.81 -12.11 9.33
C ARG A 126 -5.88 -12.13 10.85
N THR A 127 -7.07 -11.94 11.41
CA THR A 127 -7.28 -11.91 12.86
C THR A 127 -6.97 -13.26 13.50
N GLN A 128 -7.44 -14.36 12.93
CA GLN A 128 -7.19 -15.70 13.47
C GLN A 128 -5.68 -16.06 13.39
N ALA A 129 -5.04 -15.77 12.25
CA ALA A 129 -3.62 -16.05 12.03
C ALA A 129 -2.72 -15.25 13.00
N THR A 130 -2.96 -13.96 13.19
CA THR A 130 -2.15 -13.13 14.11
C THR A 130 -2.34 -13.47 15.57
N HIS A 131 -3.45 -14.12 15.94
CA HIS A 131 -3.70 -14.63 17.29
C HIS A 131 -3.37 -16.13 17.45
N ALA A 132 -2.63 -16.72 16.50
CA ALA A 132 -2.23 -18.12 16.50
C ALA A 132 -3.41 -19.11 16.66
N ARG A 133 -4.58 -18.76 16.12
CA ARG A 133 -5.80 -19.59 16.16
C ARG A 133 -5.91 -20.44 14.90
N TRP A 134 -4.97 -21.35 14.72
CA TRP A 134 -4.71 -22.09 13.47
C TRP A 134 -5.87 -22.99 13.02
N ASN A 135 -6.74 -23.40 13.93
CA ASN A 135 -7.89 -24.25 13.63
C ASN A 135 -9.12 -23.47 13.12
N ASN A 136 -9.08 -22.12 13.17
CA ASN A 136 -10.21 -21.29 12.81
C ASN A 136 -10.20 -20.80 11.35
N PHE A 137 -9.26 -21.29 10.55
CA PHE A 137 -9.20 -21.07 9.11
C PHE A 137 -8.51 -22.24 8.41
N ASP A 138 -8.80 -22.45 7.15
CA ASP A 138 -8.24 -23.50 6.34
C ASP A 138 -7.42 -22.99 5.15
N LYS A 139 -6.93 -23.91 4.29
CA LYS A 139 -6.16 -23.54 3.09
C LYS A 139 -6.98 -22.78 2.06
N LYS A 140 -8.30 -23.01 2.00
CA LYS A 140 -9.19 -22.33 1.05
C LYS A 140 -9.36 -20.88 1.48
N ASP A 141 -9.48 -20.64 2.79
CA ASP A 141 -9.60 -19.30 3.35
C ASP A 141 -8.33 -18.46 3.08
N VAL A 142 -7.15 -19.06 3.24
CA VAL A 142 -5.88 -18.40 2.93
C VAL A 142 -5.78 -18.09 1.43
N ARG A 143 -6.16 -19.04 0.57
CA ARG A 143 -6.18 -18.82 -0.89
C ARG A 143 -7.13 -17.70 -1.27
N ALA A 144 -8.35 -17.70 -0.74
CA ALA A 144 -9.33 -16.66 -0.99
C ALA A 144 -8.83 -15.29 -0.51
N THR A 145 -8.09 -15.24 0.60
CA THR A 145 -7.45 -14.01 1.10
C THR A 145 -6.40 -13.49 0.12
N ILE A 146 -5.57 -14.36 -0.45
CA ILE A 146 -4.58 -13.98 -1.46
C ILE A 146 -5.30 -13.43 -2.70
N GLU A 147 -6.26 -14.18 -3.26
CA GLU A 147 -7.00 -13.81 -4.47
C GLU A 147 -7.73 -12.46 -4.35
N ILE A 148 -8.40 -12.21 -3.22
CA ILE A 148 -9.09 -10.94 -3.02
C ILE A 148 -8.11 -9.78 -2.84
N THR A 149 -6.94 -10.02 -2.25
CA THR A 149 -5.90 -9.01 -2.10
C THR A 149 -5.35 -8.59 -3.46
N GLU A 150 -5.05 -9.55 -4.33
CA GLU A 150 -4.62 -9.30 -5.71
C GLU A 150 -5.68 -8.51 -6.50
N GLU A 151 -6.95 -8.94 -6.40
CA GLU A 151 -8.06 -8.22 -7.04
C GLU A 151 -8.14 -6.76 -6.56
N PHE A 152 -7.95 -6.52 -5.27
CA PHE A 152 -8.01 -5.18 -4.70
C PHE A 152 -6.83 -4.30 -5.11
N ILE A 153 -5.62 -4.85 -5.19
CA ILE A 153 -4.46 -4.13 -5.72
C ILE A 153 -4.75 -3.67 -7.15
N GLN A 154 -5.20 -4.58 -8.01
CA GLN A 154 -5.49 -4.26 -9.41
C GLN A 154 -6.65 -3.28 -9.59
N SER A 155 -7.70 -3.40 -8.76
CA SER A 155 -8.92 -2.61 -8.94
C SER A 155 -8.85 -1.22 -8.33
N TYR A 156 -8.04 -1.00 -7.28
CA TYR A 156 -8.09 0.20 -6.46
C TYR A 156 -6.75 0.89 -6.26
N LEU A 157 -5.62 0.22 -6.49
CA LEU A 157 -4.29 0.79 -6.26
C LEU A 157 -3.51 1.05 -7.55
N ASN A 158 -3.79 0.34 -8.63
CA ASN A 158 -3.19 0.54 -9.95
C ASN A 158 -3.89 1.63 -10.77
#